data_117e1644ccfb49cb4b0f5aed6bbb09bf
#
_entry.id   117e1644ccfb49cb4b0f5aed6bbb09bf
#
_cell.length_a   1.000
_cell.length_b   1.000
_cell.length_c   1.000
_cell.angle_alpha   90.00
_cell.angle_beta   90.00
_cell.angle_gamma   90.00
#
_symmetry.space_group_name_H-M   'P 1'
#
loop_
_entity.id
_entity.type
_entity.pdbx_description
1 polymer ?
#
loop_
_entity_poly.entity_id
_entity_poly.type
_entity_poly.pdbx_seq_one_letter_code
_entity_poly.pdbx_strand_id
1 'polypeptide(L)' 'MSEALKRMAAEYRANAGLLLKRINELKSELARTDRKTADWTRLRGRIMILESLYADSISTARYLENYHGGN' A
#
# COMPACT_ATOMS: atom_id res chain seq x y z
N MET A 1 14.99 6.35 20.66
CA MET A 1 13.92 6.38 19.69
C MET A 1 12.57 6.49 20.37
N SER A 2 11.71 7.30 19.84
CA SER A 2 10.41 7.56 20.42
C SER A 2 9.47 6.38 20.27
N GLU A 3 8.76 6.03 21.33
CA GLU A 3 7.71 5.01 21.27
C GLU A 3 6.58 5.44 20.34
N ALA A 4 6.33 6.75 20.27
CA ALA A 4 5.32 7.28 19.36
C ALA A 4 5.70 7.03 17.91
N LEU A 5 6.96 7.22 17.54
CA LEU A 5 7.43 6.99 16.18
C LEU A 5 7.37 5.52 15.82
N LYS A 6 7.73 4.64 16.75
CA LYS A 6 7.61 3.19 16.52
C LYS A 6 6.17 2.79 16.27
N ARG A 7 5.26 3.35 17.06
CA ARG A 7 3.84 3.05 16.93
C ARG A 7 3.28 3.52 15.60
N MET A 8 3.66 4.73 15.20
CA MET A 8 3.25 5.26 13.92
C MET A 8 3.77 4.40 12.77
N ALA A 9 5.03 3.99 12.84
CA ALA A 9 5.61 3.12 11.81
C ALA A 9 4.84 1.80 11.71
N ALA A 10 4.48 1.21 12.86
CA ALA A 10 3.72 -0.03 12.89
C ALA A 10 2.33 0.15 12.26
N GLU A 11 1.71 1.31 12.49
CA GLU A 11 0.40 1.61 11.88
C GLU A 11 0.50 1.72 10.36
N TYR A 12 1.55 2.38 9.86
CA TYR A 12 1.76 2.47 8.41
C TYR A 12 2.02 1.10 7.80
N ARG A 13 2.76 0.24 8.49
CA ARG A 13 2.99 -1.12 8.00
C ARG A 13 1.71 -1.95 8.00
N ALA A 14 0.89 -1.80 9.03
CA ALA A 14 -0.40 -2.49 9.10
C ALA A 14 -1.31 -2.05 7.94
N ASN A 15 -1.35 -0.74 7.68
CA ASN A 15 -2.10 -0.20 6.54
C ASN A 15 -1.57 -0.74 5.22
N ALA A 16 -0.25 -0.81 5.07
CA ALA A 16 0.36 -1.36 3.87
C ALA A 16 -0.05 -2.82 3.65
N GLY A 17 -0.13 -3.60 4.74
CA GLY A 17 -0.57 -4.98 4.66
C GLY A 17 -2.00 -5.11 4.16
N LEU A 18 -2.89 -4.24 4.64
CA LEU A 18 -4.27 -4.23 4.19
C LEU A 18 -4.38 -3.82 2.72
N LEU A 19 -3.60 -2.81 2.33
CA LEU A 19 -3.56 -2.38 0.93
C LEU A 19 -3.07 -3.50 0.02
N LEU A 20 -2.02 -4.20 0.44
CA LEU A 20 -1.48 -5.29 -0.36
C LEU A 20 -2.49 -6.41 -0.53
N LYS A 21 -3.20 -6.75 0.53
CA LYS A 21 -4.25 -7.76 0.46
C LYS A 21 -5.31 -7.36 -0.58
N ARG A 22 -5.76 -6.10 -0.52
CA ARG A 22 -6.76 -5.60 -1.46
C ARG A 22 -6.24 -5.58 -2.90
N ILE A 23 -4.97 -5.16 -3.07
CA ILE A 23 -4.33 -5.16 -4.38
C ILE A 23 -4.35 -6.57 -4.98
N ASN A 24 -3.98 -7.57 -4.19
CA ASN A 24 -3.93 -8.95 -4.66
C ASN A 24 -5.32 -9.48 -5.02
N GLU A 25 -6.34 -9.11 -4.24
CA GLU A 25 -7.73 -9.47 -4.56
C GLU A 25 -8.15 -8.88 -5.91
N LEU A 26 -7.84 -7.59 -6.12
CA LEU A 26 -8.20 -6.92 -7.36
C LEU A 26 -7.41 -7.45 -8.55
N LYS A 27 -6.14 -7.83 -8.36
CA LYS A 27 -5.35 -8.44 -9.42
C LYS A 27 -5.93 -9.78 -9.86
N SER A 28 -6.40 -10.57 -8.90
CA SER A 28 -7.07 -11.83 -9.20
C SER A 28 -8.35 -11.59 -10.00
N GLU A 29 -9.10 -10.57 -9.62
CA GLU A 29 -10.32 -10.21 -10.34
C GLU A 29 -10.01 -9.70 -11.73
N LEU A 30 -8.96 -8.88 -11.86
CA LEU A 30 -8.53 -8.36 -13.16
C LEU A 30 -8.15 -9.51 -14.12
N ALA A 31 -7.49 -10.54 -13.60
CA ALA A 31 -7.08 -11.68 -14.42
C ALA A 31 -8.27 -12.44 -14.99
N ARG A 32 -9.44 -12.33 -14.36
CA ARG A 32 -10.67 -12.97 -14.83
C ARG A 32 -11.56 -12.06 -15.64
N THR A 33 -11.13 -10.82 -15.86
CA THR A 33 -11.94 -9.81 -16.54
C THR A 33 -11.43 -9.63 -17.96
N ASP A 34 -12.36 -9.51 -18.92
CA ASP A 34 -12.02 -9.29 -20.31
C ASP A 34 -11.35 -7.91 -20.47
N ARG A 35 -10.15 -7.90 -21.06
CA ARG A 35 -9.34 -6.70 -21.23
C ARG A 35 -10.02 -5.62 -22.08
N LYS A 36 -11.01 -6.02 -22.86
CA LYS A 36 -11.71 -5.10 -23.75
C LYS A 36 -12.87 -4.36 -23.09
N THR A 37 -13.08 -4.61 -21.81
CA THR A 37 -14.21 -4.02 -21.08
C THR A 37 -13.83 -2.80 -20.29
N ALA A 38 -14.80 -1.95 -20.01
CA ALA A 38 -14.63 -0.80 -19.13
C ALA A 38 -14.30 -1.24 -17.71
N ASP A 39 -14.80 -2.40 -17.31
CA ASP A 39 -14.50 -2.97 -15.99
C ASP A 39 -13.02 -3.27 -15.83
N TRP A 40 -12.40 -3.80 -16.86
CA TRP A 40 -10.97 -4.09 -16.82
C TRP A 40 -10.16 -2.80 -16.62
N THR A 41 -10.50 -1.76 -17.39
CA THR A 41 -9.82 -0.47 -17.28
C THR A 41 -9.99 0.13 -15.89
N ARG A 42 -11.20 0.03 -15.33
CA ARG A 42 -11.48 0.56 -14.00
C ARG A 42 -10.70 -0.19 -12.92
N LEU A 43 -10.68 -1.52 -13.01
CA LEU A 43 -9.93 -2.34 -12.05
C LEU A 43 -8.44 -2.04 -12.12
N ARG A 44 -7.90 -1.93 -13.32
CA ARG A 44 -6.48 -1.63 -13.49
C ARG A 44 -6.14 -0.28 -12.90
N GLY A 45 -6.96 0.74 -13.16
CA GLY A 45 -6.75 2.08 -12.58
C GLY A 45 -6.77 2.06 -11.07
N ARG A 46 -7.70 1.32 -10.48
CA ARG A 46 -7.81 1.20 -9.04
C ARG A 46 -6.60 0.52 -8.44
N ILE A 47 -6.11 -0.54 -9.08
CA ILE A 47 -4.90 -1.23 -8.64
C ILE A 47 -3.72 -0.28 -8.62
N MET A 48 -3.55 0.54 -9.67
CA MET A 48 -2.45 1.49 -9.75
C MET A 48 -2.49 2.50 -8.60
N ILE A 49 -3.67 2.99 -8.27
CA ILE A 49 -3.84 3.93 -7.15
C ILE A 49 -3.45 3.25 -5.84
N LEU A 50 -3.93 2.05 -5.62
CA LEU A 50 -3.64 1.33 -4.38
C LEU A 50 -2.17 0.97 -4.27
N GLU A 51 -1.51 0.63 -5.39
CA GLU A 51 -0.08 0.35 -5.38
C GLU A 51 0.72 1.60 -5.01
N SER A 52 0.29 2.76 -5.48
CA SER A 52 0.93 4.02 -5.12
C SER A 52 0.79 4.29 -3.62
N LEU A 53 -0.42 4.08 -3.08
CA LEU A 53 -0.66 4.24 -1.65
C LEU A 53 0.16 3.26 -0.83
N TYR A 54 0.26 2.02 -1.31
CA TYR A 54 1.08 1.00 -0.65
C TYR A 54 2.54 1.45 -0.57
N ALA A 55 3.10 1.89 -1.70
CA ALA A 55 4.49 2.35 -1.76
C ALA A 55 4.72 3.52 -0.80
N ASP A 56 3.78 4.47 -0.77
CA ASP A 56 3.87 5.61 0.14
C ASP A 56 3.85 5.17 1.60
N SER A 57 2.98 4.22 1.94
CA SER A 57 2.89 3.72 3.32
C SER A 57 4.18 3.02 3.75
N ILE A 58 4.78 2.23 2.87
CA ILE A 58 6.04 1.55 3.18
C ILE A 58 7.17 2.57 3.32
N SER A 59 7.24 3.56 2.42
CA SER A 59 8.26 4.60 2.49
C SER A 59 8.16 5.38 3.78
N THR A 60 6.95 5.73 4.19
CA THR A 60 6.72 6.47 5.42
C THR A 60 7.12 5.64 6.63
N ALA A 61 6.76 4.36 6.63
CA ALA A 61 7.13 3.47 7.73
C ALA A 61 8.66 3.38 7.88
N ARG A 62 9.36 3.22 6.75
CA ARG A 62 10.83 3.16 6.75
C ARG A 62 11.43 4.46 7.28
N TYR A 63 10.90 5.60 6.84
CA TYR A 63 11.37 6.89 7.31
C TYR A 63 11.24 6.99 8.83
N LEU A 64 10.07 6.61 9.35
CA LEU A 64 9.83 6.68 10.80
C LEU A 64 10.70 5.71 11.58
N GLU A 65 10.90 4.49 11.04
CA GLU A 65 11.74 3.49 11.70
C GLU A 65 13.20 3.90 11.74
N ASN A 66 13.65 4.62 10.73
CA ASN A 66 15.03 5.04 10.61
C ASN A 66 15.26 6.45 11.15
N TYR A 67 14.23 7.09 11.62
CA TYR A 67 14.35 8.42 12.22
C TYR A 67 14.84 8.27 13.65
N HIS A 68 16.10 8.63 13.84
CA HIS A 68 16.72 8.60 15.16
C HIS A 68 17.04 10.01 15.55
N GLY A 69 16.24 10.59 16.38
CA GLY A 69 16.50 11.94 16.80
C GLY A 69 17.96 12.10 17.19
N GLY A 70 18.70 12.90 16.47
CA GLY A 70 20.07 13.16 16.78
C GLY A 70 21.08 12.26 16.09
N ASN A 71 20.64 11.41 15.27
CA ASN A 71 21.60 10.63 14.48
C ASN A 71 22.01 11.38 13.25
#